data_4a340e4a658c31652ea32aa84283a842
#
_entry.id   4a340e4a658c31652ea32aa84283a842
#
_cell.length_a   1.000
_cell.length_b   1.000
_cell.length_c   1.000
_cell.angle_alpha   90.00
_cell.angle_beta   90.00
_cell.angle_gamma   90.00
#
_symmetry.space_group_name_H-M   'P 1'
#
loop_
_entity.id
_entity.type
_entity.pdbx_description
1 polymer ?
#
loop_
_entity_poly.entity_id
_entity_poly.type
_entity_poly.pdbx_seq_one_letter_code
_entity_poly.pdbx_strand_id
1 'polypeptide(L)'
;MSKPLLALCLIVKNEAHTLRRTLDSCASVVDYVSVYDTGSTDGTQNLVRVWGVEHQKNIDLVEGPFENYAFSRNRVLAIATQRSVPAKYALSFSADEMLVQGAALRQFLETYQGEEEAFHVEIRATGGLFDYPRVLKLGSPWKYEGEVHEVPKYLLDPARQPKIKIPGCYIQYSPTD
;
A
#
# COMPACT_ATOMS: atom_id res chain seq x y z
N MET A 1 10.75 3.22 21.58
CA MET A 1 10.37 3.56 20.19
C MET A 1 8.86 3.37 20.04
N SER A 2 8.15 4.32 19.42
CA SER A 2 6.72 4.17 19.15
C SER A 2 6.48 2.99 18.20
N LYS A 3 5.36 2.29 18.36
CA LYS A 3 4.96 1.21 17.45
C LYS A 3 4.72 1.78 16.05
N PRO A 4 5.21 1.13 14.96
CA PRO A 4 4.93 1.58 13.60
C PRO A 4 3.42 1.69 13.32
N LEU A 5 3.02 2.74 12.62
CA LEU A 5 1.61 3.00 12.31
C LEU A 5 1.24 2.52 10.91
N LEU A 6 2.07 2.82 9.91
CA LEU A 6 1.73 2.64 8.51
C LEU A 6 2.87 2.01 7.72
N ALA A 7 2.61 0.88 7.05
CA ALA A 7 3.48 0.25 6.08
C ALA A 7 3.01 0.59 4.66
N LEU A 8 3.91 0.95 3.76
CA LEU A 8 3.61 0.98 2.33
C LEU A 8 3.75 -0.44 1.76
N CYS A 9 2.72 -0.92 1.07
CA CYS A 9 2.70 -2.25 0.47
C CYS A 9 2.58 -2.14 -1.05
N LEU A 10 3.59 -2.63 -1.77
CA LEU A 10 3.72 -2.53 -3.22
C LEU A 10 3.89 -3.91 -3.85
N ILE A 11 3.23 -4.14 -4.99
CA ILE A 11 3.59 -5.18 -5.94
C ILE A 11 4.21 -4.51 -7.16
N VAL A 12 5.32 -5.03 -7.64
CA VAL A 12 6.09 -4.40 -8.72
C VAL A 12 6.56 -5.40 -9.76
N LYS A 13 6.70 -4.93 -11.01
CA LYS A 13 7.40 -5.63 -12.09
C LYS A 13 7.87 -4.64 -13.13
N ASN A 14 9.19 -4.42 -13.23
CA ASN A 14 9.81 -3.51 -14.19
C ASN A 14 9.30 -2.06 -14.07
N GLU A 15 9.36 -1.51 -12.86
CA GLU A 15 8.83 -0.19 -12.51
C GLU A 15 9.93 0.84 -12.17
N ALA A 16 11.18 0.59 -12.59
CA ALA A 16 12.29 1.48 -12.27
C ALA A 16 12.07 2.93 -12.72
N HIS A 17 11.27 3.16 -13.76
CA HIS A 17 10.99 4.47 -14.32
C HIS A 17 9.90 5.27 -13.56
N THR A 18 8.99 4.60 -12.84
CA THR A 18 7.86 5.23 -12.12
C THR A 18 8.00 5.19 -10.61
N LEU A 19 8.52 4.08 -10.09
CA LEU A 19 8.44 3.70 -8.68
C LEU A 19 9.06 4.74 -7.73
N ARG A 20 10.14 5.44 -8.16
CA ARG A 20 10.76 6.46 -7.30
C ARG A 20 9.77 7.57 -6.92
N ARG A 21 9.01 8.06 -7.87
CA ARG A 21 7.98 9.09 -7.64
C ARG A 21 6.91 8.62 -6.64
N THR A 22 6.49 7.36 -6.77
CA THR A 22 5.54 6.72 -5.85
C THR A 22 6.10 6.67 -4.43
N LEU A 23 7.31 6.16 -4.28
CA LEU A 23 8.00 6.05 -2.98
C LEU A 23 8.21 7.42 -2.33
N ASP A 24 8.69 8.42 -3.09
CA ASP A 24 8.94 9.78 -2.60
C ASP A 24 7.65 10.43 -2.08
N SER A 25 6.51 10.20 -2.73
CA SER A 25 5.21 10.71 -2.30
C SER A 25 4.74 10.17 -0.94
N CYS A 26 5.22 8.98 -0.55
CA CYS A 26 4.87 8.32 0.69
C CYS A 26 5.95 8.46 1.79
N ALA A 27 7.15 8.94 1.47
CA ALA A 27 8.33 8.90 2.33
C ALA A 27 8.12 9.47 3.73
N SER A 28 7.40 10.61 3.85
CA SER A 28 7.17 11.31 5.12
C SER A 28 6.08 10.66 5.99
N VAL A 29 5.26 9.78 5.44
CA VAL A 29 4.07 9.28 6.14
C VAL A 29 4.13 7.80 6.50
N VAL A 30 5.00 7.02 5.85
CA VAL A 30 5.15 5.59 6.11
C VAL A 30 6.33 5.30 7.03
N ASP A 31 6.22 4.25 7.84
CA ASP A 31 7.28 3.84 8.75
C ASP A 31 8.26 2.86 8.10
N TYR A 32 7.78 2.02 7.20
CA TYR A 32 8.59 1.11 6.37
C TYR A 32 7.87 0.75 5.07
N VAL A 33 8.57 0.06 4.17
CA VAL A 33 8.05 -0.36 2.87
C VAL A 33 8.20 -1.87 2.73
N SER A 34 7.13 -2.55 2.34
CA SER A 34 7.12 -3.95 1.97
C SER A 34 6.80 -4.08 0.48
N VAL A 35 7.63 -4.80 -0.24
CA VAL A 35 7.55 -4.97 -1.70
C VAL A 35 7.52 -6.45 -2.05
N TYR A 36 6.59 -6.82 -2.89
CA TYR A 36 6.58 -8.10 -3.57
C TYR A 36 6.91 -7.89 -5.05
N ASP A 37 8.11 -8.30 -5.43
CA ASP A 37 8.61 -8.20 -6.81
C ASP A 37 8.27 -9.47 -7.57
N THR A 38 7.57 -9.33 -8.69
CA THR A 38 7.09 -10.43 -9.50
C THR A 38 8.00 -10.76 -10.70
N GLY A 39 9.28 -10.46 -10.57
CA GLY A 39 10.32 -10.80 -11.54
C GLY A 39 10.79 -9.60 -12.36
N SER A 40 11.18 -8.51 -11.70
CA SER A 40 11.79 -7.35 -12.36
C SER A 40 13.22 -7.66 -12.86
N THR A 41 13.56 -7.07 -14.01
CA THR A 41 14.87 -7.20 -14.66
C THR A 41 15.49 -5.84 -15.03
N ASP A 42 14.82 -4.74 -14.71
CA ASP A 42 15.14 -3.37 -15.13
C ASP A 42 15.86 -2.53 -14.04
N GLY A 43 16.18 -3.14 -12.88
CA GLY A 43 16.78 -2.43 -11.76
C GLY A 43 15.80 -1.95 -10.69
N THR A 44 14.51 -2.24 -10.80
CA THR A 44 13.46 -1.91 -9.81
C THR A 44 13.88 -2.28 -8.38
N GLN A 45 14.41 -3.48 -8.17
CA GLN A 45 14.84 -3.96 -6.84
C GLN A 45 15.97 -3.13 -6.25
N ASN A 46 16.96 -2.77 -7.08
CA ASN A 46 18.06 -1.92 -6.65
C ASN A 46 17.59 -0.52 -6.29
N LEU A 47 16.68 0.06 -7.09
CA LEU A 47 16.06 1.34 -6.80
C LEU A 47 15.41 1.35 -5.42
N VAL A 48 14.60 0.33 -5.09
CA VAL A 48 13.93 0.21 -3.79
C VAL A 48 14.93 0.17 -2.63
N ARG A 49 16.01 -0.63 -2.76
CA ARG A 49 17.04 -0.73 -1.71
C ARG A 49 17.77 0.60 -1.51
N VAL A 50 18.19 1.26 -2.59
CA VAL A 50 18.87 2.56 -2.56
C VAL A 50 17.98 3.61 -1.93
N TRP A 51 16.71 3.67 -2.36
CA TRP A 51 15.73 4.59 -1.79
C TRP A 51 15.54 4.38 -0.28
N GLY A 52 15.50 3.14 0.18
CA GLY A 52 15.41 2.82 1.61
C GLY A 52 16.58 3.39 2.42
N VAL A 53 17.80 3.29 1.89
CA VAL A 53 19.00 3.88 2.52
C VAL A 53 18.92 5.41 2.55
N GLU A 54 18.58 6.04 1.41
CA GLU A 54 18.46 7.49 1.28
C GLU A 54 17.44 8.10 2.26
N HIS A 55 16.32 7.41 2.47
CA HIS A 55 15.21 7.88 3.32
C HIS A 55 15.22 7.28 4.73
N GLN A 56 16.24 6.48 5.07
CA GLN A 56 16.36 5.78 6.35
C GLN A 56 15.11 4.93 6.66
N LYS A 57 14.57 4.28 5.64
CA LYS A 57 13.42 3.38 5.73
C LYS A 57 13.84 1.93 5.65
N ASN A 58 13.26 1.10 6.50
CA ASN A 58 13.41 -0.34 6.38
C ASN A 58 12.62 -0.83 5.15
N ILE A 59 13.23 -1.72 4.39
CA ILE A 59 12.65 -2.33 3.20
C ILE A 59 12.54 -3.84 3.41
N ASP A 60 11.35 -4.38 3.24
CA ASP A 60 11.10 -5.81 3.15
C ASP A 60 10.82 -6.12 1.67
N LEU A 61 11.82 -6.59 0.95
CA LEU A 61 11.72 -6.94 -0.47
C LEU A 61 11.78 -8.46 -0.62
N VAL A 62 10.72 -9.04 -1.17
CA VAL A 62 10.60 -10.47 -1.46
C VAL A 62 10.28 -10.65 -2.94
N GLU A 63 11.00 -11.54 -3.58
CA GLU A 63 10.78 -11.94 -4.98
C GLU A 63 9.92 -13.20 -5.05
N GLY A 64 9.08 -13.30 -6.07
CA GLY A 64 8.27 -14.50 -6.29
C GLY A 64 7.45 -14.44 -7.57
N PRO A 65 6.75 -15.52 -7.92
CA PRO A 65 5.97 -15.57 -9.15
C PRO A 65 4.74 -14.65 -9.09
N PHE A 66 4.35 -14.13 -10.26
CA PHE A 66 3.04 -13.52 -10.43
C PHE A 66 2.02 -14.62 -10.73
N GLU A 67 1.07 -14.83 -9.83
CA GLU A 67 -0.06 -15.73 -10.09
C GLU A 67 -1.29 -14.93 -10.55
N ASN A 68 -1.70 -13.95 -9.75
CA ASN A 68 -2.70 -12.93 -10.05
C ASN A 68 -2.54 -11.73 -9.11
N TYR A 69 -3.34 -10.68 -9.31
CA TYR A 69 -3.24 -9.48 -8.48
C TYR A 69 -3.64 -9.72 -7.03
N ALA A 70 -4.74 -10.44 -6.75
CA ALA A 70 -5.16 -10.72 -5.38
C ALA A 70 -4.12 -11.53 -4.60
N PHE A 71 -3.52 -12.55 -5.23
CA PHE A 71 -2.43 -13.31 -4.64
C PHE A 71 -1.26 -12.39 -4.27
N SER A 72 -0.80 -11.58 -5.21
CA SER A 72 0.35 -10.67 -5.01
C SER A 72 0.07 -9.60 -3.94
N ARG A 73 -1.15 -9.03 -3.90
CA ARG A 73 -1.58 -8.11 -2.83
C ARG A 73 -1.60 -8.80 -1.47
N ASN A 74 -2.16 -9.99 -1.37
CA ASN A 74 -2.18 -10.75 -0.12
C ASN A 74 -0.76 -11.15 0.32
N ARG A 75 0.12 -11.46 -0.64
CA ARG A 75 1.51 -11.79 -0.36
C ARG A 75 2.26 -10.63 0.27
N VAL A 76 2.14 -9.41 -0.28
CA VAL A 76 2.80 -8.24 0.29
C VAL A 76 2.21 -7.85 1.66
N LEU A 77 0.91 -8.02 1.90
CA LEU A 77 0.32 -7.83 3.23
C LEU A 77 0.90 -8.82 4.25
N ALA A 78 1.09 -10.08 3.84
CA ALA A 78 1.72 -11.09 4.68
C ALA A 78 3.17 -10.72 5.03
N ILE A 79 3.96 -10.24 4.06
CA ILE A 79 5.33 -9.76 4.28
C ILE A 79 5.34 -8.63 5.32
N ALA A 80 4.47 -7.63 5.17
CA ALA A 80 4.37 -6.51 6.10
C ALA A 80 4.01 -6.96 7.55
N THR A 81 3.27 -8.08 7.68
CA THR A 81 2.85 -8.61 8.98
C THR A 81 3.95 -9.46 9.66
N GLN A 82 4.92 -9.97 8.91
CA GLN A 82 5.97 -10.89 9.44
C GLN A 82 7.06 -10.20 10.25
N ARG A 83 7.05 -8.86 10.35
CA ARG A 83 8.00 -8.13 11.18
C ARG A 83 7.78 -8.41 12.67
N SER A 84 8.83 -8.37 13.47
CA SER A 84 8.75 -8.50 14.93
C SER A 84 7.82 -7.47 15.58
N VAL A 85 7.77 -6.26 15.00
CA VAL A 85 6.83 -5.21 15.35
C VAL A 85 6.21 -4.68 14.06
N PRO A 86 5.10 -5.26 13.58
CA PRO A 86 4.43 -4.78 12.38
C PRO A 86 3.72 -3.45 12.61
N ALA A 87 3.50 -2.70 11.54
CA ALA A 87 2.67 -1.52 11.57
C ALA A 87 1.20 -1.87 11.89
N LYS A 88 0.45 -0.89 12.37
CA LYS A 88 -0.99 -1.07 12.60
C LYS A 88 -1.76 -1.23 11.29
N TYR A 89 -1.37 -0.48 10.27
CA TYR A 89 -2.04 -0.44 8.96
C TYR A 89 -1.07 -0.65 7.80
N ALA A 90 -1.60 -1.18 6.70
CA ALA A 90 -0.97 -1.19 5.38
C ALA A 90 -1.65 -0.18 4.46
N LEU A 91 -0.88 0.60 3.72
CA LEU A 91 -1.31 1.41 2.59
C LEU A 91 -0.95 0.65 1.31
N SER A 92 -1.95 0.18 0.58
CA SER A 92 -1.77 -0.59 -0.65
C SER A 92 -1.70 0.34 -1.86
N PHE A 93 -0.60 0.27 -2.61
CA PHE A 93 -0.31 1.14 -3.74
C PHE A 93 0.11 0.36 -5.00
N SER A 94 0.02 1.03 -6.13
CA SER A 94 0.66 0.63 -7.39
C SER A 94 1.86 1.55 -7.66
N ALA A 95 2.78 1.10 -8.50
CA ALA A 95 4.05 1.81 -8.74
C ALA A 95 3.90 3.12 -9.56
N ASP A 96 2.73 3.37 -10.12
CA ASP A 96 2.35 4.52 -10.93
C ASP A 96 1.40 5.49 -10.21
N GLU A 97 1.23 5.31 -8.90
CA GLU A 97 0.38 6.14 -8.03
C GLU A 97 1.20 7.09 -7.17
N MET A 98 0.63 8.23 -6.83
CA MET A 98 1.22 9.20 -5.90
C MET A 98 0.23 9.56 -4.80
N LEU A 99 0.70 9.56 -3.56
CA LEU A 99 -0.08 10.07 -2.43
C LEU A 99 0.01 11.60 -2.38
N VAL A 100 -1.13 12.26 -2.39
CA VAL A 100 -1.21 13.72 -2.26
C VAL A 100 -1.81 14.06 -0.90
N GLN A 101 -1.19 15.03 -0.21
CA GLN A 101 -1.57 15.42 1.15
C GLN A 101 -1.49 14.27 2.16
N GLY A 102 -0.47 13.43 2.07
CA GLY A 102 -0.28 12.24 2.90
C GLY A 102 -0.25 12.54 4.41
N ALA A 103 0.13 13.75 4.83
CA ALA A 103 0.09 14.16 6.23
C ALA A 103 -1.33 14.04 6.82
N ALA A 104 -2.38 14.37 6.05
CA ALA A 104 -3.77 14.23 6.48
C ALA A 104 -4.14 12.75 6.70
N LEU A 105 -3.68 11.85 5.81
CA LEU A 105 -3.86 10.41 5.98
C LEU A 105 -3.21 9.92 7.29
N ARG A 106 -1.96 10.30 7.52
CA ARG A 106 -1.24 9.89 8.73
C ARG A 106 -1.92 10.43 9.99
N GLN A 107 -2.26 11.71 10.03
CA GLN A 107 -2.95 12.34 11.16
C GLN A 107 -4.29 11.66 11.47
N PHE A 108 -5.07 11.33 10.43
CA PHE A 108 -6.31 10.59 10.61
C PHE A 108 -6.07 9.25 11.30
N LEU A 109 -5.11 8.45 10.80
CA LEU A 109 -4.81 7.12 11.36
C LEU A 109 -4.24 7.19 12.79
N GLU A 110 -3.47 8.23 13.13
CA GLU A 110 -2.94 8.47 14.49
C GLU A 110 -4.04 8.76 15.50
N THR A 111 -5.06 9.49 15.09
CA THR A 111 -6.14 9.95 15.97
C THR A 111 -7.37 9.04 15.95
N TYR A 112 -7.45 8.10 15.01
CA TYR A 112 -8.62 7.22 14.87
C TYR A 112 -8.76 6.24 16.04
N GLN A 113 -9.90 6.31 16.76
CA GLN A 113 -10.22 5.48 17.94
C GLN A 113 -11.38 4.50 17.70
N GLY A 114 -11.94 4.46 16.48
CA GLY A 114 -13.05 3.58 16.16
C GLY A 114 -12.62 2.12 15.85
N GLU A 115 -13.59 1.29 15.50
CA GLU A 115 -13.41 -0.15 15.26
C GLU A 115 -13.19 -0.50 13.78
N GLU A 116 -13.24 0.50 12.86
CA GLU A 116 -13.04 0.21 11.44
C GLU A 116 -11.60 -0.24 11.16
N GLU A 117 -11.48 -1.24 10.32
CA GLU A 117 -10.21 -1.90 10.00
C GLU A 117 -9.77 -1.70 8.55
N ALA A 118 -10.64 -1.12 7.73
CA ALA A 118 -10.38 -0.80 6.34
C ALA A 118 -10.93 0.58 6.00
N PHE A 119 -10.19 1.36 5.22
CA PHE A 119 -10.56 2.75 4.91
C PHE A 119 -10.41 3.01 3.42
N HIS A 120 -11.39 3.72 2.89
CA HIS A 120 -11.34 4.26 1.54
C HIS A 120 -10.40 5.47 1.48
N VAL A 121 -9.70 5.58 0.35
CA VAL A 121 -8.99 6.78 -0.07
C VAL A 121 -9.54 7.18 -1.44
N GLU A 122 -9.70 8.46 -1.68
CA GLU A 122 -10.11 8.96 -2.98
C GLU A 122 -9.00 8.71 -4.02
N ILE A 123 -9.37 8.15 -5.15
CA ILE A 123 -8.49 7.95 -6.31
C ILE A 123 -8.87 8.94 -7.39
N ARG A 124 -7.88 9.68 -7.90
CA ARG A 124 -8.02 10.60 -9.03
C ARG A 124 -7.29 10.03 -10.24
N ALA A 125 -8.04 9.68 -11.26
CA ALA A 125 -7.54 9.14 -12.50
C ALA A 125 -8.09 9.94 -13.68
N THR A 126 -7.54 9.75 -14.87
CA THR A 126 -8.01 10.40 -16.10
C THR A 126 -9.50 10.14 -16.38
N GLY A 127 -10.00 8.98 -15.93
CA GLY A 127 -11.42 8.57 -16.09
C GLY A 127 -12.38 9.08 -15.01
N GLY A 128 -11.92 9.82 -13.99
CA GLY A 128 -12.77 10.37 -12.94
C GLY A 128 -12.26 10.17 -11.52
N LEU A 129 -13.16 10.38 -10.58
CA LEU A 129 -12.92 10.27 -9.14
C LEU A 129 -13.71 9.08 -8.60
N PHE A 130 -13.08 8.26 -7.76
CA PHE A 130 -13.76 7.17 -7.05
C PHE A 130 -13.06 6.86 -5.74
N ASP A 131 -13.81 6.29 -4.80
CA ASP A 131 -13.28 5.87 -3.51
C ASP A 131 -12.95 4.38 -3.56
N TYR A 132 -11.78 4.00 -3.04
CA TYR A 132 -11.34 2.60 -3.02
C TYR A 132 -10.67 2.25 -1.70
N PRO A 133 -10.88 1.03 -1.15
CA PRO A 133 -10.19 0.61 0.07
C PRO A 133 -8.69 0.47 -0.18
N ARG A 134 -7.91 1.40 0.36
CA ARG A 134 -6.45 1.44 0.21
C ARG A 134 -5.69 1.25 1.52
N VAL A 135 -6.36 1.49 2.64
CA VAL A 135 -5.75 1.28 3.96
C VAL A 135 -6.45 0.12 4.63
N LEU A 136 -5.67 -0.90 5.02
CA LEU A 136 -6.16 -2.10 5.71
C LEU A 136 -5.38 -2.29 7.02
N LYS A 137 -6.06 -2.66 8.10
CA LYS A 137 -5.41 -3.04 9.36
C LYS A 137 -4.67 -4.36 9.16
N LEU A 138 -3.37 -4.37 9.43
CA LEU A 138 -2.55 -5.58 9.33
C LEU A 138 -2.96 -6.62 10.37
N GLY A 139 -2.98 -7.89 9.95
CA GLY A 139 -3.43 -9.00 10.78
C GLY A 139 -4.95 -9.13 10.92
N SER A 140 -5.74 -8.24 10.30
CA SER A 140 -7.19 -8.37 10.23
C SER A 140 -7.63 -9.42 9.20
N PRO A 141 -8.91 -9.86 9.24
CA PRO A 141 -9.48 -10.76 8.23
C PRO A 141 -9.67 -10.17 6.82
N TRP A 142 -9.27 -8.92 6.56
CA TRP A 142 -9.33 -8.34 5.23
C TRP A 142 -8.31 -8.99 4.29
N LYS A 143 -8.78 -9.47 3.13
CA LYS A 143 -7.99 -10.07 2.07
C LYS A 143 -8.47 -9.59 0.72
N TYR A 144 -7.55 -9.53 -0.25
CA TYR A 144 -7.91 -9.28 -1.64
C TYR A 144 -8.45 -10.55 -2.28
N GLU A 145 -9.56 -10.42 -3.01
CA GLU A 145 -10.16 -11.48 -3.84
C GLU A 145 -10.41 -10.96 -5.25
N GLY A 146 -10.40 -11.86 -6.22
CA GLY A 146 -10.53 -11.59 -7.66
C GLY A 146 -9.21 -11.75 -8.40
N GLU A 147 -9.22 -12.41 -9.54
CA GLU A 147 -8.02 -12.59 -10.39
C GLU A 147 -7.64 -11.29 -11.09
N VAL A 148 -8.65 -10.58 -11.58
CA VAL A 148 -8.59 -9.25 -12.20
C VAL A 148 -9.60 -8.37 -11.48
N HIS A 149 -9.29 -7.09 -11.26
CA HIS A 149 -10.10 -6.17 -10.47
C HIS A 149 -10.27 -6.65 -9.02
N GLU A 150 -9.14 -7.00 -8.42
CA GLU A 150 -9.08 -7.47 -7.03
C GLU A 150 -9.63 -6.42 -6.06
N VAL A 151 -10.49 -6.84 -5.16
CA VAL A 151 -11.08 -5.99 -4.12
C VAL A 151 -10.83 -6.57 -2.74
N PRO A 152 -10.56 -5.72 -1.73
CA PRO A 152 -10.52 -6.19 -0.35
C PRO A 152 -11.90 -6.68 0.11
N LYS A 153 -11.95 -7.88 0.66
CA LYS A 153 -13.14 -8.47 1.30
C LYS A 153 -12.83 -8.90 2.72
N TYR A 154 -13.82 -8.83 3.57
CA TYR A 154 -13.72 -9.31 4.94
C TYR A 154 -14.09 -10.78 5.01
N LEU A 155 -13.14 -11.66 5.31
CA LEU A 155 -13.32 -13.12 5.21
C LEU A 155 -14.39 -13.68 6.16
N LEU A 156 -14.62 -13.03 7.31
CA LEU A 156 -15.62 -13.48 8.30
C LEU A 156 -17.02 -13.01 7.99
N ASP A 157 -17.18 -12.00 7.14
CA ASP A 157 -18.46 -11.49 6.63
C ASP A 157 -18.24 -10.84 5.26
N PRO A 158 -18.43 -11.59 4.16
CA PRO A 158 -18.22 -11.06 2.80
C PRO A 158 -19.11 -9.89 2.41
N ALA A 159 -20.21 -9.66 3.13
CA ALA A 159 -21.10 -8.51 2.91
C ALA A 159 -20.56 -7.23 3.59
N ARG A 160 -19.63 -7.35 4.52
CA ARG A 160 -19.01 -6.20 5.19
C ARG A 160 -18.20 -5.36 4.20
N GLN A 161 -18.49 -4.07 4.15
CA GLN A 161 -17.77 -3.09 3.34
C GLN A 161 -17.11 -2.06 4.25
N PRO A 162 -15.95 -1.50 3.88
CA PRO A 162 -15.39 -0.35 4.59
C PRO A 162 -16.37 0.83 4.51
N LYS A 163 -16.58 1.52 5.64
CA LYS A 163 -17.59 2.59 5.77
C LYS A 163 -17.00 3.98 5.83
N ILE A 164 -15.68 4.07 6.07
CA ILE A 164 -15.01 5.34 6.35
C ILE A 164 -14.06 5.67 5.20
N LYS A 165 -14.19 6.88 4.66
CA LYS A 165 -13.22 7.51 3.77
C LYS A 165 -12.30 8.42 4.58
N ILE A 166 -10.99 8.30 4.37
CA ILE A 166 -10.01 9.20 4.97
C ILE A 166 -10.11 10.56 4.28
N PRO A 167 -10.40 11.64 5.03
CA PRO A 167 -10.54 12.97 4.44
C PRO A 167 -9.20 13.65 4.21
N GLY A 168 -9.17 14.64 3.33
CA GLY A 168 -8.05 15.56 3.15
C GLY A 168 -6.83 14.99 2.44
N CYS A 169 -6.89 13.77 1.91
CA CYS A 169 -5.86 13.17 1.08
C CYS A 169 -6.47 12.45 -0.12
N TYR A 170 -5.66 12.19 -1.12
CA TYR A 170 -6.07 11.38 -2.27
C TYR A 170 -4.87 10.71 -2.93
N ILE A 171 -5.14 9.72 -3.76
CA ILE A 171 -4.17 9.04 -4.61
C ILE A 171 -4.35 9.57 -6.02
N GLN A 172 -3.29 10.14 -6.59
CA GLN A 172 -3.24 10.52 -7.99
C GLN A 172 -2.69 9.34 -8.80
N TYR A 173 -3.52 8.77 -9.67
CA TYR A 173 -3.08 7.85 -10.69
C TYR A 173 -2.51 8.64 -11.87
N SER A 174 -1.28 8.38 -12.22
CA SER A 174 -0.56 9.10 -13.27
C SER A 174 0.37 8.12 -13.99
N PRO A 175 -0.20 7.29 -14.90
CA PRO A 175 0.63 6.42 -15.72
C PRO A 175 1.62 7.29 -16.49
N THR A 176 2.84 6.82 -16.60
CA THR A 176 3.80 7.39 -17.56
C THR A 176 3.42 6.86 -18.94
N ASP A 177 3.25 7.76 -19.88
CA ASP A 177 3.09 7.45 -21.31
C ASP A 177 4.26 6.62 -21.83
#